data_c52fda7a019c8a1f43af93d51ec8e91d
#
_entry.id   c52fda7a019c8a1f43af93d51ec8e91d
#
_cell.length_a   1.000
_cell.length_b   1.000
_cell.length_c   1.000
_cell.angle_alpha   90.00
_cell.angle_beta   90.00
_cell.angle_gamma   90.00
#
_symmetry.space_group_name_H-M   'P 1'
#
loop_
_entity.id
_entity.type
_entity.pdbx_description
1 polymer ?
#
loop_
_entity_poly.entity_id
_entity_poly.type
_entity_poly.pdbx_seq_one_letter_code
_entity_poly.pdbx_strand_id
1 'polypeptide(L)'
;MPPDRDPPPVAAVLVPVKAFGRAKGRLAEVLDDDARARLARAMADRVLAAAHPLPSAVVCDDDDVADWAREAGARVIRTDRAGLNAAVGLGVEELTRRGVTRVVIAHADLPFAAGLAALAEAEPTEVVLVPDRRGDGTNVMSIPTGAGMTFHYGPGSFDAHRAAAARCDLAVRVVDSGPLGWDVDEPDDLDPPPEWGTVAEPATGTAR
;
A
#
# COMPACT_ATOMS: atom_id res chain seq x y z
N MET A 1 -5.19 -39.82 -10.14
CA MET A 1 -4.38 -38.63 -10.36
C MET A 1 -5.03 -37.53 -9.56
N PRO A 2 -4.38 -36.92 -8.56
CA PRO A 2 -4.98 -35.78 -7.89
C PRO A 2 -5.15 -34.62 -8.90
N PRO A 3 -6.20 -33.79 -8.78
CA PRO A 3 -6.39 -32.66 -9.68
C PRO A 3 -5.14 -31.78 -9.63
N ASP A 4 -4.70 -31.39 -10.84
CA ASP A 4 -3.61 -30.45 -11.06
C ASP A 4 -3.94 -29.19 -10.22
N ARG A 5 -3.20 -28.98 -9.14
CA ARG A 5 -3.33 -27.72 -8.39
C ARG A 5 -2.71 -26.66 -9.27
N ASP A 6 -3.53 -25.69 -9.66
CA ASP A 6 -3.00 -24.48 -10.29
C ASP A 6 -1.75 -23.99 -9.52
N PRO A 7 -0.71 -23.53 -10.22
CA PRO A 7 0.46 -23.00 -9.54
C PRO A 7 0.03 -21.88 -8.57
N PRO A 8 0.68 -21.76 -7.40
CA PRO A 8 0.31 -20.75 -6.43
C PRO A 8 0.31 -19.37 -7.09
N PRO A 9 -0.65 -18.50 -6.77
CA PRO A 9 -0.75 -17.18 -7.40
C PRO A 9 0.55 -16.40 -7.18
N VAL A 10 1.10 -15.88 -8.26
CA VAL A 10 2.23 -14.96 -8.20
C VAL A 10 1.72 -13.64 -7.64
N ALA A 11 2.06 -13.33 -6.40
CA ALA A 11 1.64 -12.10 -5.73
C ALA A 11 2.74 -11.03 -5.77
N ALA A 12 2.33 -9.76 -5.72
CA ALA A 12 3.23 -8.61 -5.60
C ALA A 12 2.59 -7.52 -4.72
N VAL A 13 3.43 -6.66 -4.12
CA VAL A 13 2.97 -5.46 -3.42
C VAL A 13 3.10 -4.26 -4.35
N LEU A 14 2.04 -3.44 -4.44
CA LEU A 14 2.01 -2.19 -5.18
C LEU A 14 1.89 -1.02 -4.20
N VAL A 15 2.82 -0.08 -4.28
CA VAL A 15 2.85 1.12 -3.43
C VAL A 15 2.73 2.36 -4.31
N PRO A 16 1.60 3.08 -4.28
CA PRO A 16 1.49 4.38 -4.93
C PRO A 16 2.23 5.44 -4.12
N VAL A 17 3.16 6.17 -4.75
CA VAL A 17 3.97 7.19 -4.09
C VAL A 17 3.96 8.48 -4.91
N LYS A 18 3.61 9.60 -4.27
CA LYS A 18 3.75 10.96 -4.82
C LYS A 18 5.11 11.55 -4.46
N ALA A 19 5.49 12.65 -5.13
CA ALA A 19 6.69 13.40 -4.79
C ALA A 19 6.79 13.67 -3.28
N PHE A 20 7.89 13.25 -2.65
CA PHE A 20 8.08 13.38 -1.19
C PHE A 20 7.99 14.83 -0.72
N GLY A 21 8.53 15.78 -1.50
CA GLY A 21 8.47 17.20 -1.18
C GLY A 21 7.06 17.82 -1.21
N ARG A 22 6.07 17.13 -1.80
CA ARG A 22 4.66 17.55 -1.83
C ARG A 22 3.77 16.74 -0.88
N ALA A 23 4.37 15.78 -0.17
CA ALA A 23 3.63 14.92 0.74
C ALA A 23 3.32 15.63 2.06
N LYS A 24 2.27 15.15 2.74
CA LYS A 24 1.95 15.52 4.13
C LYS A 24 1.74 17.01 4.38
N GLY A 25 1.06 17.70 3.45
CA GLY A 25 0.79 19.15 3.58
C GLY A 25 0.05 19.55 4.86
N ARG A 26 -0.80 18.67 5.44
CA ARG A 26 -1.50 18.92 6.70
C ARG A 26 -0.57 18.96 7.92
N LEU A 27 0.63 18.39 7.82
CA LEU A 27 1.66 18.45 8.87
C LEU A 27 2.48 19.74 8.83
N ALA A 28 2.21 20.70 7.92
CA ALA A 28 2.97 21.93 7.77
C ALA A 28 2.94 22.85 9.01
N GLU A 29 1.97 22.67 9.90
CA GLU A 29 1.88 23.39 11.17
C GLU A 29 2.93 22.94 12.21
N VAL A 30 3.41 21.68 12.09
CA VAL A 30 4.31 21.05 13.08
C VAL A 30 5.63 20.57 12.49
N LEU A 31 5.75 20.44 11.17
CA LEU A 31 6.96 19.97 10.47
C LEU A 31 7.27 20.90 9.29
N ASP A 32 8.54 21.28 9.12
CA ASP A 32 9.02 21.95 7.91
C ASP A 32 9.01 21.02 6.68
N ASP A 33 9.26 21.58 5.50
CA ASP A 33 9.20 20.86 4.22
C ASP A 33 10.17 19.69 4.19
N ASP A 34 11.39 19.88 4.69
CA ASP A 34 12.43 18.85 4.71
C ASP A 34 12.08 17.71 5.69
N ALA A 35 11.54 18.05 6.85
CA ALA A 35 11.11 17.07 7.84
C ALA A 35 9.93 16.25 7.30
N ARG A 36 8.96 16.87 6.61
CA ARG A 36 7.84 16.16 5.96
C ARG A 36 8.32 15.22 4.86
N ALA A 37 9.26 15.66 4.03
CA ALA A 37 9.82 14.84 2.97
C ALA A 37 10.59 13.64 3.53
N ARG A 38 11.41 13.85 4.59
CA ARG A 38 12.11 12.75 5.28
C ARG A 38 11.13 11.76 5.92
N LEU A 39 10.10 12.25 6.59
CA LEU A 39 9.07 11.41 7.20
C LEU A 39 8.35 10.57 6.14
N ALA A 40 7.89 11.19 5.05
CA ALA A 40 7.21 10.49 3.98
C ALA A 40 8.09 9.40 3.36
N ARG A 41 9.39 9.68 3.15
CA ARG A 41 10.36 8.70 2.65
C ARG A 41 10.57 7.56 3.65
N ALA A 42 10.75 7.86 4.93
CA ALA A 42 10.95 6.83 5.96
C ALA A 42 9.75 5.88 6.09
N MET A 43 8.53 6.39 6.00
CA MET A 43 7.32 5.56 5.99
C MET A 43 7.25 4.69 4.73
N ALA A 44 7.54 5.26 3.56
CA ALA A 44 7.58 4.51 2.31
C ALA A 44 8.66 3.40 2.32
N ASP A 45 9.85 3.66 2.89
CA ASP A 45 10.88 2.65 3.13
C ASP A 45 10.35 1.50 3.99
N ARG A 46 9.60 1.83 5.05
CA ARG A 46 9.00 0.84 5.93
C ARG A 46 7.99 -0.04 5.20
N VAL A 47 7.13 0.57 4.38
CA VAL A 47 6.13 -0.17 3.59
C VAL A 47 6.80 -1.10 2.58
N LEU A 48 7.87 -0.66 1.89
CA LEU A 48 8.62 -1.53 0.99
C LEU A 48 9.31 -2.68 1.73
N ALA A 49 9.88 -2.43 2.90
CA ALA A 49 10.47 -3.48 3.74
C ALA A 49 9.42 -4.51 4.19
N ALA A 50 8.20 -4.06 4.52
CA ALA A 50 7.08 -4.91 4.92
C ALA A 50 6.55 -5.80 3.79
N ALA A 51 6.87 -5.49 2.54
CA ALA A 51 6.49 -6.30 1.38
C ALA A 51 7.22 -7.65 1.31
N HIS A 52 8.43 -7.74 1.90
CA HIS A 52 9.24 -8.97 1.85
C HIS A 52 8.48 -10.19 2.42
N PRO A 53 8.54 -11.37 1.78
CA PRO A 53 9.38 -11.75 0.63
C PRO A 53 8.75 -11.50 -0.76
N LEU A 54 7.60 -10.85 -0.86
CA LEU A 54 6.98 -10.56 -2.14
C LEU A 54 7.76 -9.49 -2.93
N PRO A 55 7.79 -9.58 -4.26
CA PRO A 55 8.29 -8.50 -5.09
C PRO A 55 7.42 -7.25 -4.91
N SER A 56 8.06 -6.08 -4.89
CA SER A 56 7.39 -4.79 -4.77
C SER A 56 7.46 -3.97 -6.05
N ALA A 57 6.44 -3.16 -6.28
CA ALA A 57 6.38 -2.17 -7.33
C ALA A 57 5.93 -0.81 -6.75
N VAL A 58 6.51 0.26 -7.24
CA VAL A 58 6.12 1.64 -6.92
C VAL A 58 5.53 2.28 -8.17
N VAL A 59 4.30 2.80 -8.07
CA VAL A 59 3.72 3.64 -9.12
C VAL A 59 3.86 5.10 -8.75
N CYS A 60 4.50 5.89 -9.63
CA CYS A 60 4.83 7.30 -9.37
C CYS A 60 4.91 8.14 -10.65
N ASP A 61 4.79 9.46 -10.50
CA ASP A 61 4.95 10.48 -11.54
C ASP A 61 6.21 11.35 -11.37
N ASP A 62 7.00 11.10 -10.33
CA ASP A 62 8.15 11.90 -9.90
C ASP A 62 9.46 11.14 -10.09
N ASP A 63 10.52 11.84 -10.53
CA ASP A 63 11.81 11.21 -10.85
C ASP A 63 12.59 10.84 -9.60
N ASP A 64 12.58 11.67 -8.56
CA ASP A 64 13.28 11.37 -7.29
C ASP A 64 12.66 10.16 -6.60
N VAL A 65 11.33 10.03 -6.66
CA VAL A 65 10.61 8.83 -6.18
C VAL A 65 10.98 7.60 -7.01
N ALA A 66 11.09 7.76 -8.33
CA ALA A 66 11.47 6.63 -9.20
C ALA A 66 12.90 6.15 -8.93
N ASP A 67 13.83 7.07 -8.70
CA ASP A 67 15.22 6.72 -8.38
C ASP A 67 15.32 6.06 -7.00
N TRP A 68 14.67 6.62 -5.99
CA TRP A 68 14.54 5.99 -4.68
C TRP A 68 13.97 4.57 -4.75
N ALA A 69 12.89 4.36 -5.51
CA ALA A 69 12.26 3.06 -5.62
C ALA A 69 13.20 2.01 -6.27
N ARG A 70 14.00 2.41 -7.28
CA ARG A 70 15.01 1.53 -7.88
C ARG A 70 16.11 1.18 -6.90
N GLU A 71 16.61 2.16 -6.13
CA GLU A 71 17.61 1.93 -5.08
C GLU A 71 17.10 0.97 -4.01
N ALA A 72 15.81 1.05 -3.65
CA ALA A 72 15.15 0.13 -2.73
C ALA A 72 14.83 -1.25 -3.34
N GLY A 73 15.20 -1.50 -4.60
CA GLY A 73 14.97 -2.77 -5.29
C GLY A 73 13.53 -2.98 -5.78
N ALA A 74 12.68 -1.97 -5.71
CA ALA A 74 11.31 -2.03 -6.20
C ALA A 74 11.24 -1.78 -7.72
N ARG A 75 10.27 -2.41 -8.37
CA ARG A 75 9.95 -2.10 -9.76
C ARG A 75 9.28 -0.73 -9.86
N VAL A 76 9.76 0.11 -10.76
CA VAL A 76 9.13 1.41 -11.04
C VAL A 76 8.10 1.28 -12.15
N ILE A 77 6.90 1.77 -11.90
CA ILE A 77 5.82 1.94 -12.87
C ILE A 77 5.56 3.45 -12.99
N ARG A 78 5.95 4.03 -14.12
CA ARG A 78 5.72 5.47 -14.38
C ARG A 78 4.27 5.69 -14.79
N THR A 79 3.68 6.78 -14.30
CA THR A 79 2.32 7.19 -14.66
C THR A 79 2.27 8.68 -15.00
N ASP A 80 1.51 9.03 -16.02
CA ASP A 80 1.06 10.38 -16.34
C ASP A 80 -0.42 10.60 -15.95
N ARG A 81 -1.07 9.54 -15.46
CA ARG A 81 -2.48 9.57 -15.05
C ARG A 81 -2.62 10.37 -13.76
N ALA A 82 -3.50 11.36 -13.76
CA ALA A 82 -3.78 12.16 -12.58
C ALA A 82 -4.61 11.37 -11.55
N GLY A 83 -4.21 11.47 -10.29
CA GLY A 83 -4.94 10.94 -9.13
C GLY A 83 -4.61 9.49 -8.77
N LEU A 84 -4.84 9.19 -7.48
CA LEU A 84 -4.47 7.92 -6.86
C LEU A 84 -5.16 6.72 -7.51
N ASN A 85 -6.47 6.82 -7.77
CA ASN A 85 -7.24 5.72 -8.36
C ASN A 85 -6.73 5.32 -9.74
N ALA A 86 -6.39 6.30 -10.58
CA ALA A 86 -5.87 6.05 -11.91
C ALA A 86 -4.44 5.48 -11.89
N ALA A 87 -3.60 5.95 -10.96
CA ALA A 87 -2.25 5.43 -10.77
C ALA A 87 -2.27 3.97 -10.28
N VAL A 88 -3.11 3.67 -9.29
CA VAL A 88 -3.29 2.29 -8.79
C VAL A 88 -3.81 1.38 -9.91
N GLY A 89 -4.82 1.83 -10.67
CA GLY A 89 -5.34 1.06 -11.80
C GLY A 89 -4.26 0.70 -12.80
N LEU A 90 -3.43 1.67 -13.21
CA LEU A 90 -2.29 1.43 -14.10
C LEU A 90 -1.28 0.44 -13.48
N GLY A 91 -0.97 0.60 -12.19
CA GLY A 91 -0.07 -0.31 -11.48
C GLY A 91 -0.55 -1.76 -11.50
N VAL A 92 -1.83 -1.97 -11.22
CA VAL A 92 -2.46 -3.30 -11.26
C VAL A 92 -2.49 -3.86 -12.69
N GLU A 93 -2.86 -3.06 -13.70
CA GLU A 93 -2.83 -3.45 -15.11
C GLU A 93 -1.43 -3.91 -15.54
N GLU A 94 -0.37 -3.17 -15.15
CA GLU A 94 1.02 -3.50 -15.48
C GLU A 94 1.48 -4.80 -14.82
N LEU A 95 1.15 -5.00 -13.53
CA LEU A 95 1.49 -6.23 -12.81
C LEU A 95 0.72 -7.43 -13.38
N THR A 96 -0.56 -7.27 -13.71
CA THR A 96 -1.37 -8.31 -14.38
C THR A 96 -0.76 -8.76 -15.70
N ARG A 97 -0.32 -7.82 -16.56
CA ARG A 97 0.36 -8.14 -17.82
C ARG A 97 1.67 -8.92 -17.64
N ARG A 98 2.25 -8.86 -16.44
CA ARG A 98 3.46 -9.59 -16.06
C ARG A 98 3.17 -10.94 -15.40
N GLY A 99 1.92 -11.37 -15.35
CA GLY A 99 1.53 -12.65 -14.79
C GLY A 99 1.30 -12.63 -13.28
N VAL A 100 1.27 -11.45 -12.64
CA VAL A 100 0.86 -11.33 -11.24
C VAL A 100 -0.65 -11.60 -11.16
N THR A 101 -1.05 -12.54 -10.32
CA THR A 101 -2.46 -12.94 -10.16
C THR A 101 -3.11 -12.34 -8.92
N ARG A 102 -2.31 -11.79 -7.99
CA ARG A 102 -2.79 -11.08 -6.79
C ARG A 102 -1.91 -9.88 -6.48
N VAL A 103 -2.50 -8.74 -6.21
CA VAL A 103 -1.79 -7.52 -5.83
C VAL A 103 -2.23 -7.08 -4.44
N VAL A 104 -1.25 -6.87 -3.55
CA VAL A 104 -1.44 -6.16 -2.28
C VAL A 104 -1.11 -4.70 -2.51
N ILE A 105 -2.10 -3.83 -2.49
CA ILE A 105 -1.94 -2.39 -2.63
C ILE A 105 -1.82 -1.82 -1.23
N ALA A 106 -0.71 -1.14 -0.91
CA ALA A 106 -0.48 -0.52 0.39
C ALA A 106 -0.16 0.97 0.22
N HIS A 107 -0.76 1.83 1.04
CA HIS A 107 -0.39 3.24 1.10
C HIS A 107 1.04 3.39 1.62
N ALA A 108 1.72 4.47 1.20
CA ALA A 108 3.13 4.71 1.52
C ALA A 108 3.35 5.37 2.89
N ASP A 109 2.29 5.69 3.61
CA ASP A 109 2.27 6.48 4.84
C ASP A 109 1.94 5.68 6.11
N LEU A 110 2.29 4.40 6.09
CA LEU A 110 2.06 3.44 7.18
C LEU A 110 3.36 3.23 7.98
N PRO A 111 3.61 4.01 9.05
CA PRO A 111 4.88 3.99 9.79
C PRO A 111 5.16 2.66 10.49
N PHE A 112 4.13 1.87 10.75
CA PHE A 112 4.22 0.59 11.44
C PHE A 112 3.95 -0.61 10.53
N ALA A 113 4.01 -0.41 9.20
CA ALA A 113 3.77 -1.48 8.25
C ALA A 113 4.65 -2.69 8.52
N ALA A 114 4.01 -3.87 8.57
CA ALA A 114 4.66 -5.16 8.70
C ALA A 114 3.78 -6.26 8.08
N GLY A 115 4.38 -7.33 7.61
CA GLY A 115 3.67 -8.56 7.23
C GLY A 115 2.70 -8.42 6.06
N LEU A 116 2.92 -7.49 5.12
CA LEU A 116 2.05 -7.31 3.95
C LEU A 116 1.91 -8.59 3.11
N ALA A 117 2.93 -9.44 3.09
CA ALA A 117 2.91 -10.70 2.36
C ALA A 117 1.79 -11.65 2.83
N ALA A 118 1.47 -11.66 4.13
CA ALA A 118 0.39 -12.48 4.67
C ALA A 118 -1.00 -12.11 4.12
N LEU A 119 -1.19 -10.88 3.67
CA LEU A 119 -2.44 -10.43 3.05
C LEU A 119 -2.63 -10.97 1.62
N ALA A 120 -1.56 -11.49 1.02
CA ALA A 120 -1.66 -12.21 -0.26
C ALA A 120 -2.15 -13.65 -0.10
N GLU A 121 -2.15 -14.18 1.12
CA GLU A 121 -2.69 -15.51 1.46
C GLU A 121 -4.22 -15.43 1.60
N ALA A 122 -4.91 -15.33 0.47
CA ALA A 122 -6.35 -15.18 0.37
C ALA A 122 -6.90 -16.05 -0.76
N GLU A 123 -8.15 -16.46 -0.65
CA GLU A 123 -8.82 -17.25 -1.70
C GLU A 123 -8.86 -16.48 -3.03
N PRO A 124 -8.83 -17.16 -4.18
CA PRO A 124 -8.83 -16.52 -5.51
C PRO A 124 -10.00 -15.55 -5.74
N THR A 125 -11.12 -15.74 -5.05
CA THR A 125 -12.32 -14.90 -5.13
C THR A 125 -12.52 -14.02 -3.91
N GLU A 126 -11.46 -13.78 -3.13
CA GLU A 126 -11.52 -12.95 -1.92
C GLU A 126 -10.71 -11.66 -2.10
N VAL A 127 -11.30 -10.56 -1.63
CA VAL A 127 -10.62 -9.28 -1.39
C VAL A 127 -10.35 -9.15 0.10
N VAL A 128 -9.12 -8.80 0.47
CA VAL A 128 -8.77 -8.46 1.86
C VAL A 128 -8.68 -6.95 1.97
N LEU A 129 -9.38 -6.36 2.93
CA LEU A 129 -9.35 -4.92 3.20
C LEU A 129 -8.83 -4.66 4.61
N VAL A 130 -7.89 -3.72 4.73
CA VAL A 130 -7.45 -3.13 6.00
C VAL A 130 -7.91 -1.68 6.00
N PRO A 131 -8.91 -1.33 6.81
CA PRO A 131 -9.35 0.06 6.93
C PRO A 131 -8.29 0.92 7.63
N ASP A 132 -8.41 2.24 7.48
CA ASP A 132 -7.75 3.17 8.38
C ASP A 132 -8.31 3.03 9.82
N ARG A 133 -7.64 3.63 10.80
CA ARG A 133 -8.09 3.59 12.22
C ARG A 133 -9.45 4.23 12.46
N ARG A 134 -9.94 5.06 11.52
CA ARG A 134 -11.25 5.74 11.60
C ARG A 134 -12.35 4.92 10.93
N GLY A 135 -11.99 3.87 10.17
CA GLY A 135 -12.92 3.02 9.43
C GLY A 135 -13.53 3.67 8.19
N ASP A 136 -12.98 4.81 7.74
CA ASP A 136 -13.46 5.57 6.56
C ASP A 136 -12.60 5.27 5.32
N GLY A 137 -11.28 5.23 5.50
CA GLY A 137 -10.30 4.96 4.45
C GLY A 137 -9.95 3.49 4.31
N THR A 138 -9.17 3.18 3.26
CA THR A 138 -8.57 1.86 3.03
C THR A 138 -7.06 1.99 2.91
N ASN A 139 -6.33 1.56 3.92
CA ASN A 139 -4.88 1.66 3.98
C ASN A 139 -4.18 0.55 3.18
N VAL A 140 -4.72 -0.68 3.26
CA VAL A 140 -4.19 -1.81 2.48
C VAL A 140 -5.34 -2.59 1.87
N MET A 141 -5.14 -3.04 0.64
CA MET A 141 -6.10 -3.89 -0.06
C MET A 141 -5.39 -4.99 -0.84
N SER A 142 -5.79 -6.25 -0.65
CA SER A 142 -5.31 -7.38 -1.45
C SER A 142 -6.41 -7.86 -2.37
N ILE A 143 -6.13 -7.90 -3.68
CA ILE A 143 -7.12 -8.23 -4.72
C ILE A 143 -6.61 -9.29 -5.71
N PRO A 144 -7.48 -10.13 -6.27
CA PRO A 144 -7.18 -10.88 -7.47
C PRO A 144 -7.16 -9.93 -8.68
N THR A 145 -6.15 -10.04 -9.56
CA THR A 145 -5.93 -9.07 -10.65
C THR A 145 -6.94 -9.19 -11.80
N GLY A 146 -7.51 -10.36 -12.03
CA GLY A 146 -8.44 -10.60 -13.14
C GLY A 146 -9.90 -10.23 -12.85
N ALA A 147 -10.24 -9.76 -11.66
CA ALA A 147 -11.62 -9.59 -11.22
C ALA A 147 -12.32 -8.32 -11.75
N GLY A 148 -11.60 -7.40 -12.41
CA GLY A 148 -12.19 -6.17 -12.94
C GLY A 148 -12.62 -5.16 -11.87
N MET A 149 -12.10 -5.28 -10.65
CA MET A 149 -12.42 -4.38 -9.55
C MET A 149 -11.95 -2.95 -9.82
N THR A 150 -12.79 -1.97 -9.52
CA THR A 150 -12.48 -0.54 -9.63
C THR A 150 -12.00 0.02 -8.30
N PHE A 151 -11.15 1.06 -8.37
CA PHE A 151 -10.56 1.71 -7.20
C PHE A 151 -11.29 3.01 -6.86
N HIS A 152 -11.53 3.24 -5.57
CA HIS A 152 -12.31 4.36 -5.05
C HIS A 152 -11.63 4.99 -3.83
N TYR A 153 -10.29 5.18 -3.88
CA TYR A 153 -9.57 5.86 -2.81
C TYR A 153 -10.03 7.30 -2.64
N GLY A 154 -10.10 7.75 -1.40
CA GLY A 154 -10.61 9.04 -0.94
C GLY A 154 -11.57 8.85 0.23
N PRO A 155 -12.28 9.90 0.68
CA PRO A 155 -13.28 9.79 1.74
C PRO A 155 -14.32 8.70 1.46
N GLY A 156 -14.65 7.89 2.46
CA GLY A 156 -15.57 6.76 2.33
C GLY A 156 -15.03 5.59 1.51
N SER A 157 -13.72 5.51 1.28
CA SER A 157 -13.13 4.50 0.39
C SER A 157 -13.31 3.07 0.91
N PHE A 158 -13.39 2.86 2.21
CA PHE A 158 -13.60 1.52 2.78
C PHE A 158 -14.92 0.90 2.32
N ASP A 159 -16.02 1.62 2.48
CA ASP A 159 -17.33 1.14 2.03
C ASP A 159 -17.44 1.10 0.50
N ALA A 160 -16.84 2.05 -0.21
CA ALA A 160 -16.79 2.06 -1.67
C ALA A 160 -16.05 0.82 -2.23
N HIS A 161 -14.94 0.40 -1.61
CA HIS A 161 -14.22 -0.81 -2.01
C HIS A 161 -14.99 -2.09 -1.67
N ARG A 162 -15.68 -2.15 -0.53
CA ARG A 162 -16.59 -3.26 -0.22
C ARG A 162 -17.69 -3.41 -1.27
N ALA A 163 -18.30 -2.29 -1.66
CA ALA A 163 -19.32 -2.29 -2.70
C ALA A 163 -18.74 -2.66 -4.08
N ALA A 164 -17.50 -2.25 -4.39
CA ALA A 164 -16.81 -2.63 -5.62
C ALA A 164 -16.52 -4.14 -5.68
N ALA A 165 -16.07 -4.73 -4.58
CA ALA A 165 -15.87 -6.18 -4.47
C ALA A 165 -17.17 -6.95 -4.68
N ALA A 166 -18.27 -6.52 -4.05
CA ALA A 166 -19.58 -7.15 -4.20
C ALA A 166 -20.09 -7.10 -5.66
N ARG A 167 -19.83 -6.01 -6.41
CA ARG A 167 -20.18 -5.93 -7.84
C ARG A 167 -19.39 -6.90 -8.73
N CYS A 168 -18.26 -7.39 -8.24
CA CYS A 168 -17.41 -8.36 -8.92
C CYS A 168 -17.59 -9.80 -8.38
N ASP A 169 -18.64 -10.06 -7.58
CA ASP A 169 -18.92 -11.33 -6.92
C ASP A 169 -17.72 -11.84 -6.07
N LEU A 170 -16.96 -10.91 -5.48
CA LEU A 170 -15.84 -11.23 -4.59
C LEU A 170 -16.27 -11.19 -3.13
N ALA A 171 -15.83 -12.20 -2.37
CA ALA A 171 -15.94 -12.19 -0.92
C ALA A 171 -15.02 -11.09 -0.33
N VAL A 172 -15.42 -10.51 0.80
CA VAL A 172 -14.61 -9.50 1.49
C VAL A 172 -14.22 -10.01 2.86
N ARG A 173 -12.92 -10.09 3.12
CA ARG A 173 -12.35 -10.28 4.45
C ARG A 173 -11.77 -8.96 4.95
N VAL A 174 -12.25 -8.51 6.09
CA VAL A 174 -11.69 -7.32 6.76
C VAL A 174 -10.67 -7.78 7.78
N VAL A 175 -9.49 -7.18 7.73
CA VAL A 175 -8.42 -7.38 8.71
C VAL A 175 -8.31 -6.12 9.55
N ASP A 176 -8.74 -6.19 10.79
CA ASP A 176 -8.49 -5.14 11.77
C ASP A 176 -7.04 -5.28 12.24
N SER A 177 -6.18 -4.40 11.76
CA SER A 177 -4.76 -4.38 12.11
C SER A 177 -4.41 -2.99 12.61
N GLY A 178 -4.23 -2.82 13.92
CA GLY A 178 -3.82 -1.56 14.51
C GLY A 178 -2.62 -0.94 13.77
N PRO A 179 -1.49 -1.66 13.59
CA PRO A 179 -0.31 -1.12 12.88
C PRO A 179 -0.55 -0.77 11.40
N LEU A 180 -1.31 -1.55 10.65
CA LEU A 180 -1.63 -1.26 9.25
C LEU A 180 -2.81 -0.28 9.10
N GLY A 181 -3.63 -0.13 10.13
CA GLY A 181 -4.69 0.86 10.20
C GLY A 181 -4.19 2.27 10.53
N TRP A 182 -2.92 2.41 10.95
CA TRP A 182 -2.36 3.70 11.34
C TRP A 182 -1.61 4.35 10.18
N ASP A 183 -2.25 5.26 9.51
CA ASP A 183 -1.66 6.19 8.55
C ASP A 183 -1.37 7.53 9.22
N VAL A 184 -0.42 8.28 8.69
CA VAL A 184 -0.01 9.58 9.22
C VAL A 184 -0.41 10.69 8.26
N ASP A 185 -1.49 11.39 8.53
CA ASP A 185 -1.99 12.50 7.71
C ASP A 185 -2.11 13.83 8.46
N GLU A 186 -2.36 13.79 9.76
CA GLU A 186 -2.60 14.95 10.62
C GLU A 186 -1.61 14.97 11.79
N PRO A 187 -1.42 16.12 12.48
CA PRO A 187 -0.49 16.23 13.60
C PRO A 187 -0.70 15.20 14.71
N ASP A 188 -1.94 14.86 15.02
CA ASP A 188 -2.29 13.86 16.05
C ASP A 188 -1.85 12.44 15.67
N ASP A 189 -1.59 12.18 14.37
CA ASP A 189 -1.11 10.88 13.91
C ASP A 189 0.37 10.66 14.24
N LEU A 190 1.09 11.72 14.65
CA LEU A 190 2.49 11.65 15.09
C LEU A 190 2.64 11.12 16.52
N ASP A 191 1.54 10.97 17.27
CA ASP A 191 1.50 10.44 18.63
C ASP A 191 0.78 9.07 18.68
N PRO A 192 1.45 8.00 18.22
CA PRO A 192 0.89 6.65 18.19
C PRO A 192 0.81 6.04 19.60
N PRO A 193 0.10 4.91 19.78
CA PRO A 193 0.16 4.13 21.01
C PRO A 193 1.60 3.85 21.43
N PRO A 194 1.96 4.05 22.72
CA PRO A 194 3.34 3.95 23.20
C PRO A 194 4.03 2.61 22.89
N GLU A 195 3.27 1.53 22.83
CA GLU A 195 3.76 0.19 22.51
C GLU A 195 4.24 0.02 21.07
N TRP A 196 3.92 0.95 20.17
CA TRP A 196 4.34 0.90 18.76
C TRP A 196 5.64 1.69 18.48
N GLY A 197 6.12 2.44 19.48
CA GLY A 197 7.29 3.30 19.34
C GLY A 197 6.97 4.63 18.67
N THR A 198 7.95 5.22 17.99
CA THR A 198 7.80 6.54 17.38
C THR A 198 7.62 6.45 15.86
N VAL A 199 6.84 7.37 15.29
CA VAL A 199 6.59 7.45 13.83
C VAL A 199 7.88 7.74 13.04
N ALA A 200 8.91 8.33 13.67
CA ALA A 200 10.08 8.92 13.01
C ALA A 200 11.36 8.06 13.04
N GLU A 201 11.37 6.89 13.67
CA GLU A 201 12.58 6.07 13.69
C GLU A 201 12.69 5.20 12.43
N PRO A 202 13.78 5.34 11.63
CA PRO A 202 14.06 4.38 10.57
C PRO A 202 14.24 2.99 11.19
N ALA A 203 13.72 1.96 10.53
CA ALA A 203 13.98 0.59 10.94
C ALA A 203 15.49 0.39 11.03
N THR A 204 16.03 0.26 12.25
CA THR A 204 17.42 -0.16 12.46
C THR A 204 17.52 -1.59 11.98
N GLY A 205 17.96 -1.74 10.72
CA GLY A 205 18.30 -3.03 10.14
C GLY A 205 19.37 -3.67 10.97
N THR A 206 19.02 -4.63 11.81
CA THR A 206 19.99 -5.55 12.38
C THR A 206 20.38 -6.52 11.28
N ALA A 207 21.40 -6.13 10.51
CA ALA A 207 22.16 -7.08 9.72
C ALA A 207 22.81 -8.09 10.67
N ARG A 208 22.40 -9.35 10.61
CA ARG A 208 23.19 -10.53 10.99
C ARG A 208 22.94 -11.64 9.98
#